data_f7860735e25e5a097b0c692463ba2443
#
_entry.id   f7860735e25e5a097b0c692463ba2443
#
_cell.length_a   1.000
_cell.length_b   1.000
_cell.length_c   1.000
_cell.angle_alpha   90.00
_cell.angle_beta   90.00
_cell.angle_gamma   90.00
#
_symmetry.space_group_name_H-M   'P 1'
#
loop_
_entity.id
_entity.type
_entity.pdbx_description
1 polymer ?
#
loop_
_entity_poly.entity_id
_entity_poly.type
_entity_poly.pdbx_seq_one_letter_code
_entity_poly.pdbx_strand_id
1 'polypeptide(L)'
;MSGLNVNDITVIYKNGHTAIYDASFSLPRGSITALVGVNGSGKSTLFKSIMGFVSLAKGSVQILGSTVSKARSRNQVAYVPQSEEIDWNFPVLVQDVVMMGRYGHMNMFRIPRQKDRDMVSLALERVGMEKYRNRQIGELSGGQKKRVFLARALAQESEVILLDEPFTGVDVKTEEQIMALLREMREEDKIILVSTHNLGSVPQFCDRAVLINETVLASGTTAKVFLSLIH
;
A
#
# COMPACT_ATOMS: atom_id res chain seq x y z
N MET A 1 -12.39 -6.17 17.04
CA MET A 1 -11.78 -6.78 15.85
C MET A 1 -10.53 -5.97 15.49
N SER A 2 -9.40 -6.61 15.35
CA SER A 2 -8.14 -5.94 15.09
C SER A 2 -8.02 -5.62 13.59
N GLY A 3 -8.27 -4.38 13.20
CA GLY A 3 -8.09 -3.86 11.85
C GLY A 3 -7.02 -2.76 11.82
N LEU A 4 -7.06 -1.91 10.79
CA LEU A 4 -6.35 -0.63 10.76
C LEU A 4 -7.31 0.45 11.27
N ASN A 5 -6.94 1.14 12.35
CA ASN A 5 -7.73 2.22 12.94
C ASN A 5 -6.93 3.53 12.92
N VAL A 6 -7.54 4.55 12.38
CA VAL A 6 -7.05 5.93 12.37
C VAL A 6 -8.02 6.75 13.22
N ASN A 7 -7.54 7.39 14.29
CA ASN A 7 -8.36 8.09 15.26
C ASN A 7 -7.90 9.53 15.43
N ASP A 8 -8.72 10.46 14.98
CA ASP A 8 -8.57 11.93 15.16
C ASP A 8 -7.19 12.47 14.79
N ILE A 9 -6.58 11.94 13.72
CA ILE A 9 -5.23 12.35 13.36
C ILE A 9 -5.21 13.75 12.73
N THR A 10 -4.24 14.54 13.19
CA THR A 10 -3.87 15.83 12.59
C THR A 10 -2.38 15.80 12.27
N VAL A 11 -2.03 16.22 11.05
CA VAL A 11 -0.64 16.30 10.57
C VAL A 11 -0.34 17.73 10.16
N ILE A 12 0.66 18.32 10.80
CA ILE A 12 1.17 19.66 10.51
C ILE A 12 2.65 19.51 10.13
N TYR A 13 3.00 19.96 8.93
CA TYR A 13 4.39 19.97 8.48
C TYR A 13 5.20 21.09 9.16
N LYS A 14 6.54 21.00 9.12
CA LYS A 14 7.45 21.97 9.75
C LYS A 14 7.28 23.41 9.25
N ASN A 15 6.74 23.59 8.05
CA ASN A 15 6.41 24.90 7.48
C ASN A 15 5.07 25.47 7.95
N GLY A 16 4.40 24.82 8.92
CA GLY A 16 3.10 25.23 9.45
C GLY A 16 1.89 24.78 8.62
N HIS A 17 2.10 24.13 7.47
CA HIS A 17 1.00 23.64 6.63
C HIS A 17 0.30 22.44 7.29
N THR A 18 -1.01 22.56 7.54
CA THR A 18 -1.85 21.46 8.00
C THR A 18 -2.31 20.65 6.80
N ALA A 19 -1.77 19.44 6.65
CA ALA A 19 -2.05 18.58 5.51
C ALA A 19 -3.23 17.62 5.76
N ILE A 20 -3.51 17.31 7.04
CA ILE A 20 -4.65 16.49 7.49
C ILE A 20 -5.10 17.04 8.84
N TYR A 21 -6.41 17.14 9.06
CA TYR A 21 -6.99 17.48 10.34
C TYR A 21 -8.16 16.58 10.70
N ASP A 22 -8.25 16.19 11.99
CA ASP A 22 -9.33 15.41 12.62
C ASP A 22 -9.81 14.20 11.78
N ALA A 23 -8.90 13.51 11.10
CA ALA A 23 -9.23 12.39 10.23
C ALA A 23 -9.41 11.11 11.04
N SER A 24 -10.56 10.45 10.87
CA SER A 24 -10.91 9.19 11.54
C SER A 24 -11.57 8.21 10.60
N PHE A 25 -11.09 6.95 10.58
CA PHE A 25 -11.73 5.83 9.90
C PHE A 25 -11.18 4.49 10.40
N SER A 26 -11.85 3.40 10.06
CA SER A 26 -11.39 2.04 10.36
C SER A 26 -11.56 1.11 9.17
N LEU A 27 -10.58 0.21 8.99
CA LEU A 27 -10.57 -0.79 7.94
C LEU A 27 -10.57 -2.18 8.58
N PRO A 28 -11.56 -3.02 8.26
CA PRO A 28 -11.61 -4.41 8.74
C PRO A 28 -10.61 -5.29 7.96
N ARG A 29 -10.30 -6.45 8.51
CA ARG A 29 -9.58 -7.51 7.81
C ARG A 29 -10.40 -8.02 6.61
N GLY A 30 -9.72 -8.62 5.64
CA GLY A 30 -10.36 -9.18 4.45
C GLY A 30 -11.08 -8.12 3.62
N SER A 31 -10.49 -6.91 3.46
CA SER A 31 -11.13 -5.85 2.70
C SER A 31 -10.17 -5.10 1.79
N ILE A 32 -10.66 -4.71 0.62
CA ILE A 32 -10.03 -3.74 -0.27
C ILE A 32 -10.78 -2.41 -0.10
N THR A 33 -10.05 -1.39 0.37
CA THR A 33 -10.61 -0.05 0.58
C THR A 33 -9.96 0.95 -0.37
N ALA A 34 -10.76 1.70 -1.12
CA ALA A 34 -10.27 2.83 -1.89
C ALA A 34 -10.10 4.06 -1.01
N LEU A 35 -8.95 4.69 -1.06
CA LEU A 35 -8.71 6.04 -0.54
C LEU A 35 -8.86 7.03 -1.70
N VAL A 36 -9.94 7.77 -1.71
CA VAL A 36 -10.34 8.63 -2.83
C VAL A 36 -10.22 10.09 -2.44
N GLY A 37 -9.62 10.89 -3.31
CA GLY A 37 -9.49 12.34 -3.14
C GLY A 37 -8.72 12.96 -4.29
N VAL A 38 -8.89 14.25 -4.49
CA VAL A 38 -8.16 15.01 -5.51
C VAL A 38 -6.65 15.09 -5.19
N ASN A 39 -5.85 15.53 -6.13
CA ASN A 39 -4.45 15.79 -5.86
C ASN A 39 -4.31 16.88 -4.78
N GLY A 40 -3.43 16.66 -3.82
CA GLY A 40 -3.27 17.55 -2.66
C GLY A 40 -4.24 17.28 -1.50
N SER A 41 -5.21 16.38 -1.61
CA SER A 41 -6.20 16.09 -0.57
C SER A 41 -5.65 15.39 0.70
N GLY A 42 -4.34 15.09 0.75
CA GLY A 42 -3.71 14.46 1.92
C GLY A 42 -3.51 12.94 1.83
N LYS A 43 -3.83 12.27 0.69
CA LYS A 43 -3.69 10.79 0.54
C LYS A 43 -2.29 10.29 0.90
N SER A 44 -1.26 10.82 0.26
CA SER A 44 0.13 10.39 0.52
C SER A 44 0.60 10.78 1.94
N THR A 45 0.10 11.89 2.50
CA THR A 45 0.35 12.24 3.91
C THR A 45 -0.30 11.23 4.85
N LEU A 46 -1.51 10.77 4.55
CA LEU A 46 -2.18 9.73 5.32
C LEU A 46 -1.40 8.41 5.28
N PHE A 47 -0.93 7.97 4.11
CA PHE A 47 -0.06 6.79 4.00
C PHE A 47 1.23 6.94 4.81
N LYS A 48 1.89 8.10 4.71
CA LYS A 48 3.10 8.40 5.50
C LYS A 48 2.82 8.39 7.00
N SER A 49 1.62 8.81 7.43
CA SER A 49 1.17 8.76 8.84
C SER A 49 0.96 7.33 9.31
N ILE A 50 0.29 6.49 8.51
CA ILE A 50 0.09 5.07 8.81
C ILE A 50 1.43 4.33 8.87
N MET A 51 2.38 4.72 8.02
CA MET A 51 3.74 4.18 8.05
C MET A 51 4.62 4.77 9.16
N GLY A 52 4.18 5.82 9.85
CA GLY A 52 4.98 6.52 10.86
C GLY A 52 6.19 7.26 10.28
N PHE A 53 6.12 7.70 9.02
CA PHE A 53 7.15 8.52 8.36
C PHE A 53 6.97 10.01 8.66
N VAL A 54 5.79 10.42 9.11
CA VAL A 54 5.49 11.76 9.58
C VAL A 54 4.93 11.71 11.00
N SER A 55 5.25 12.70 11.81
CA SER A 55 4.76 12.82 13.18
C SER A 55 3.32 13.34 13.17
N LEU A 56 2.49 12.77 14.03
CA LEU A 56 1.14 13.26 14.28
C LEU A 56 1.21 14.45 15.27
N ALA A 57 0.53 15.55 14.98
CA ALA A 57 0.30 16.63 15.93
C ALA A 57 -0.79 16.25 16.95
N LYS A 58 -1.78 15.42 16.51
CA LYS A 58 -2.88 14.93 17.35
C LYS A 58 -3.31 13.55 16.85
N GLY A 59 -3.96 12.78 17.71
CA GLY A 59 -4.58 11.52 17.37
C GLY A 59 -3.65 10.32 17.42
N SER A 60 -4.10 9.19 16.87
CA SER A 60 -3.33 7.95 16.88
C SER A 60 -3.68 7.04 15.70
N VAL A 61 -2.71 6.21 15.31
CA VAL A 61 -2.91 5.11 14.36
C VAL A 61 -2.61 3.79 15.06
N GLN A 62 -3.49 2.83 14.89
CA GLN A 62 -3.34 1.47 15.39
C GLN A 62 -3.44 0.46 14.25
N ILE A 63 -2.48 -0.42 14.14
CA ILE A 63 -2.40 -1.48 13.15
C ILE A 63 -2.51 -2.82 13.88
N LEU A 64 -3.59 -3.54 13.67
CA LEU A 64 -3.88 -4.83 14.32
C LEU A 64 -3.75 -4.76 15.85
N GLY A 65 -4.26 -3.67 16.45
CA GLY A 65 -4.18 -3.42 17.89
C GLY A 65 -2.80 -3.01 18.41
N SER A 66 -1.82 -2.81 17.53
CA SER A 66 -0.46 -2.36 17.89
C SER A 66 -0.22 -0.91 17.47
N THR A 67 0.72 -0.23 18.13
CA THR A 67 1.22 1.06 17.65
C THR A 67 1.94 0.90 16.32
N VAL A 68 2.02 1.97 15.53
CA VAL A 68 2.72 1.99 14.23
C VAL A 68 4.15 1.48 14.35
N SER A 69 4.92 1.94 15.34
CA SER A 69 6.30 1.50 15.55
C SER A 69 6.40 -0.03 15.76
N LYS A 70 5.52 -0.60 16.58
CA LYS A 70 5.48 -2.04 16.85
C LYS A 70 5.00 -2.84 15.63
N ALA A 71 4.03 -2.34 14.89
CA ALA A 71 3.56 -2.99 13.67
C ALA A 71 4.66 -3.02 12.58
N ARG A 72 5.41 -1.93 12.42
CA ARG A 72 6.55 -1.88 11.49
C ARG A 72 7.66 -2.84 11.89
N SER A 73 8.06 -2.87 13.15
CA SER A 73 9.10 -3.80 13.63
C SER A 73 8.73 -5.27 13.46
N ARG A 74 7.44 -5.57 13.32
CA ARG A 74 6.89 -6.91 13.06
C ARG A 74 6.56 -7.17 11.58
N ASN A 75 6.94 -6.27 10.68
CA ASN A 75 6.61 -6.34 9.26
C ASN A 75 5.10 -6.44 8.95
N GLN A 76 4.22 -5.95 9.84
CA GLN A 76 2.78 -6.06 9.69
C GLN A 76 2.19 -5.11 8.64
N VAL A 77 2.95 -4.13 8.17
CA VAL A 77 2.51 -3.16 7.18
C VAL A 77 3.54 -2.99 6.07
N ALA A 78 3.10 -3.09 4.82
CA ALA A 78 3.88 -2.79 3.62
C ALA A 78 3.33 -1.56 2.91
N TYR A 79 4.21 -0.81 2.26
CA TYR A 79 3.85 0.37 1.47
C TYR A 79 4.50 0.33 0.10
N VAL A 80 3.69 0.52 -0.93
CA VAL A 80 4.11 0.69 -2.31
C VAL A 80 3.77 2.12 -2.72
N PRO A 81 4.74 3.03 -2.81
CA PRO A 81 4.52 4.42 -3.19
C PRO A 81 4.19 4.56 -4.68
N GLN A 82 3.60 5.68 -5.06
CA GLN A 82 3.25 6.02 -6.45
C GLN A 82 4.49 6.04 -7.35
N SER A 83 5.57 6.62 -6.87
CA SER A 83 6.88 6.64 -7.52
C SER A 83 7.94 6.20 -6.51
N GLU A 84 8.79 5.28 -6.93
CA GLU A 84 9.98 4.93 -6.16
C GLU A 84 11.09 5.91 -6.58
N GLU A 85 11.69 6.57 -5.60
CA GLU A 85 12.90 7.37 -5.77
C GLU A 85 14.11 6.43 -5.92
N ILE A 86 14.14 5.68 -7.01
CA ILE A 86 15.22 4.75 -7.32
C ILE A 86 16.00 5.33 -8.50
N ASP A 87 17.31 5.33 -8.39
CA ASP A 87 18.18 5.51 -9.56
C ASP A 87 18.03 4.29 -10.47
N TRP A 88 17.23 4.43 -11.52
CA TRP A 88 16.97 3.36 -12.48
C TRP A 88 18.21 2.90 -13.25
N ASN A 89 19.31 3.65 -13.22
CA ASN A 89 20.58 3.27 -13.79
C ASN A 89 21.41 2.38 -12.86
N PHE A 90 20.99 2.25 -11.59
CA PHE A 90 21.65 1.35 -10.65
C PHE A 90 21.38 -0.11 -11.05
N PRO A 91 22.41 -0.94 -11.26
CA PRO A 91 22.27 -2.29 -11.81
C PRO A 91 21.78 -3.29 -10.76
N VAL A 92 20.53 -3.12 -10.27
CA VAL A 92 19.89 -4.04 -9.33
C VAL A 92 18.99 -5.01 -10.07
N LEU A 93 19.04 -6.28 -9.73
CA LEU A 93 18.19 -7.32 -10.32
C LEU A 93 16.78 -7.30 -9.73
N VAL A 94 15.81 -7.73 -10.52
CA VAL A 94 14.41 -7.85 -10.10
C VAL A 94 14.28 -8.68 -8.81
N GLN A 95 14.94 -9.85 -8.73
CA GLN A 95 14.93 -10.68 -7.52
C GLN A 95 15.50 -9.97 -6.29
N ASP A 96 16.50 -9.10 -6.47
CA ASP A 96 17.13 -8.38 -5.35
C ASP A 96 16.19 -7.29 -4.81
N VAL A 97 15.44 -6.62 -5.70
CA VAL A 97 14.39 -5.68 -5.29
C VAL A 97 13.32 -6.38 -4.47
N VAL A 98 12.86 -7.57 -4.91
CA VAL A 98 11.86 -8.36 -4.16
C VAL A 98 12.44 -8.88 -2.85
N MET A 99 13.73 -9.28 -2.83
CA MET A 99 14.44 -9.73 -1.64
C MET A 99 14.51 -8.64 -0.55
N MET A 100 14.53 -7.36 -0.91
CA MET A 100 14.45 -6.26 0.07
C MET A 100 13.20 -6.36 0.95
N GLY A 101 12.09 -6.92 0.44
CA GLY A 101 10.88 -7.20 1.23
C GLY A 101 11.13 -8.19 2.37
N ARG A 102 12.15 -9.05 2.25
CA ARG A 102 12.53 -10.03 3.27
C ARG A 102 13.46 -9.50 4.36
N TYR A 103 14.02 -8.30 4.21
CA TYR A 103 15.04 -7.79 5.14
C TYR A 103 14.58 -7.74 6.59
N GLY A 104 13.30 -7.49 6.84
CA GLY A 104 12.73 -7.50 8.19
C GLY A 104 12.60 -8.90 8.82
N HIS A 105 12.74 -9.97 8.03
CA HIS A 105 12.70 -11.37 8.48
C HIS A 105 14.10 -11.98 8.63
N MET A 106 15.13 -11.27 8.17
CA MET A 106 16.51 -11.74 8.19
C MET A 106 17.21 -11.36 9.50
N ASN A 107 18.35 -12.02 9.74
CA ASN A 107 19.25 -11.65 10.83
C ASN A 107 19.93 -10.27 10.58
N MET A 108 20.72 -9.80 11.55
CA MET A 108 21.44 -8.54 11.47
C MET A 108 22.36 -8.42 10.22
N PHE A 109 22.90 -9.53 9.73
CA PHE A 109 23.76 -9.56 8.54
C PHE A 109 22.99 -9.62 7.22
N ARG A 110 21.65 -9.68 7.26
CA ARG A 110 20.75 -9.75 6.08
C ARG A 110 21.15 -10.86 5.09
N ILE A 111 21.60 -12.00 5.61
CA ILE A 111 21.95 -13.17 4.79
C ILE A 111 20.65 -13.94 4.49
N PRO A 112 20.25 -14.03 3.19
CA PRO A 112 19.03 -14.74 2.80
C PRO A 112 19.13 -16.24 3.07
N ARG A 113 18.13 -16.80 3.75
CA ARG A 113 17.95 -18.26 3.93
C ARG A 113 17.15 -18.83 2.77
N GLN A 114 17.04 -20.16 2.69
CA GLN A 114 16.24 -20.81 1.65
C GLN A 114 14.79 -20.32 1.68
N LYS A 115 14.17 -20.21 2.86
CA LYS A 115 12.81 -19.67 3.01
C LYS A 115 12.66 -18.28 2.37
N ASP A 116 13.66 -17.40 2.47
CA ASP A 116 13.59 -16.07 1.90
C ASP A 116 13.63 -16.11 0.36
N ARG A 117 14.45 -17.00 -0.21
CA ARG A 117 14.50 -17.24 -1.67
C ARG A 117 13.19 -17.85 -2.19
N ASP A 118 12.60 -18.79 -1.46
CA ASP A 118 11.32 -19.40 -1.81
C ASP A 118 10.19 -18.37 -1.82
N MET A 119 10.15 -17.46 -0.82
CA MET A 119 9.19 -16.38 -0.75
C MET A 119 9.35 -15.37 -1.89
N VAL A 120 10.60 -15.07 -2.30
CA VAL A 120 10.88 -14.22 -3.47
C VAL A 120 10.37 -14.88 -4.75
N SER A 121 10.63 -16.18 -4.93
CA SER A 121 10.15 -16.92 -6.10
C SER A 121 8.63 -16.93 -6.16
N LEU A 122 7.96 -17.26 -5.05
CA LEU A 122 6.50 -17.23 -4.94
C LEU A 122 5.92 -15.83 -5.23
N ALA A 123 6.52 -14.78 -4.68
CA ALA A 123 6.06 -13.42 -4.92
C ALA A 123 6.21 -13.01 -6.39
N LEU A 124 7.31 -13.37 -7.05
CA LEU A 124 7.54 -13.11 -8.47
C LEU A 124 6.57 -13.91 -9.36
N GLU A 125 6.26 -15.15 -9.01
CA GLU A 125 5.28 -15.99 -9.71
C GLU A 125 3.89 -15.35 -9.63
N ARG A 126 3.42 -14.97 -8.43
CA ARG A 126 2.10 -14.34 -8.20
C ARG A 126 1.89 -13.07 -9.03
N VAL A 127 2.93 -12.31 -9.29
CA VAL A 127 2.85 -11.10 -10.13
C VAL A 127 3.21 -11.35 -11.61
N GLY A 128 3.50 -12.60 -12.00
CA GLY A 128 3.87 -12.98 -13.37
C GLY A 128 5.22 -12.40 -13.82
N MET A 129 6.17 -12.23 -12.88
CA MET A 129 7.48 -11.63 -13.16
C MET A 129 8.65 -12.61 -13.02
N GLU A 130 8.41 -13.91 -12.79
CA GLU A 130 9.44 -14.93 -12.59
C GLU A 130 10.47 -14.99 -13.73
N LYS A 131 10.03 -14.91 -14.99
CA LYS A 131 10.93 -14.90 -16.16
C LYS A 131 11.86 -13.69 -16.25
N TYR A 132 11.59 -12.64 -15.47
CA TYR A 132 12.41 -11.42 -15.43
C TYR A 132 13.32 -11.35 -14.20
N ARG A 133 13.35 -12.38 -13.34
CA ARG A 133 14.05 -12.37 -12.06
C ARG A 133 15.51 -11.92 -12.13
N ASN A 134 16.22 -12.30 -13.20
CA ASN A 134 17.63 -11.99 -13.43
C ASN A 134 17.85 -10.75 -14.32
N ARG A 135 16.79 -10.02 -14.69
CA ARG A 135 16.92 -8.75 -15.41
C ARG A 135 17.18 -7.60 -14.46
N GLN A 136 17.82 -6.55 -14.96
CA GLN A 136 17.93 -5.30 -14.23
C GLN A 136 16.57 -4.61 -14.17
N ILE A 137 16.24 -4.00 -13.02
CA ILE A 137 14.98 -3.30 -12.83
C ILE A 137 14.79 -2.14 -13.82
N GLY A 138 15.91 -1.49 -14.21
CA GLY A 138 15.92 -0.40 -15.18
C GLY A 138 15.41 -0.78 -16.57
N GLU A 139 15.57 -2.04 -16.98
CA GLU A 139 15.16 -2.56 -18.30
C GLU A 139 13.65 -2.83 -18.41
N LEU A 140 12.92 -2.75 -17.30
CA LEU A 140 11.50 -3.08 -17.25
C LEU A 140 10.62 -1.89 -17.66
N SER A 141 9.46 -2.20 -18.28
CA SER A 141 8.40 -1.20 -18.48
C SER A 141 7.83 -0.69 -17.15
N GLY A 142 7.16 0.46 -17.16
CA GLY A 142 6.53 1.03 -15.96
C GLY A 142 5.57 0.04 -15.26
N GLY A 143 4.72 -0.64 -16.02
CA GLY A 143 3.80 -1.66 -15.47
C GLY A 143 4.52 -2.88 -14.91
N GLN A 144 5.64 -3.31 -15.53
CA GLN A 144 6.48 -4.38 -14.99
C GLN A 144 7.15 -3.96 -13.69
N LYS A 145 7.68 -2.74 -13.61
CA LYS A 145 8.26 -2.17 -12.37
C LYS A 145 7.25 -2.17 -11.24
N LYS A 146 6.02 -1.70 -11.48
CA LYS A 146 4.94 -1.72 -10.47
C LYS A 146 4.65 -3.12 -9.94
N ARG A 147 4.61 -4.12 -10.83
CA ARG A 147 4.43 -5.52 -10.40
C ARG A 147 5.60 -6.04 -9.56
N VAL A 148 6.84 -5.64 -9.86
CA VAL A 148 8.01 -5.98 -9.02
C VAL A 148 7.91 -5.36 -7.63
N PHE A 149 7.48 -4.10 -7.51
CA PHE A 149 7.27 -3.48 -6.20
C PHE A 149 6.10 -4.09 -5.42
N LEU A 150 5.07 -4.54 -6.13
CA LEU A 150 4.00 -5.31 -5.51
C LEU A 150 4.52 -6.68 -5.03
N ALA A 151 5.37 -7.36 -5.80
CA ALA A 151 6.05 -8.59 -5.36
C ALA A 151 6.91 -8.37 -4.11
N ARG A 152 7.62 -7.24 -4.02
CA ARG A 152 8.38 -6.85 -2.81
C ARG A 152 7.46 -6.75 -1.59
N ALA A 153 6.28 -6.13 -1.74
CA ALA A 153 5.30 -6.03 -0.65
C ALA A 153 4.72 -7.41 -0.27
N LEU A 154 4.48 -8.29 -1.26
CA LEU A 154 4.06 -9.68 -1.01
C LEU A 154 5.14 -10.47 -0.26
N ALA A 155 6.39 -10.38 -0.68
CA ALA A 155 7.52 -11.05 -0.05
C ALA A 155 7.70 -10.64 1.42
N GLN A 156 7.24 -9.45 1.81
CA GLN A 156 7.24 -8.98 3.19
C GLN A 156 6.25 -9.74 4.08
N GLU A 157 5.27 -10.47 3.52
CA GLU A 157 4.21 -11.20 4.24
C GLU A 157 3.37 -10.30 5.17
N SER A 158 3.20 -9.03 4.83
CA SER A 158 2.47 -8.07 5.66
C SER A 158 0.97 -8.35 5.68
N GLU A 159 0.33 -7.99 6.81
CA GLU A 159 -1.13 -8.08 7.00
C GLU A 159 -1.87 -6.87 6.44
N VAL A 160 -1.20 -5.71 6.42
CA VAL A 160 -1.74 -4.44 5.90
C VAL A 160 -0.87 -3.99 4.74
N ILE A 161 -1.51 -3.67 3.61
CA ILE A 161 -0.83 -3.27 2.39
C ILE A 161 -1.40 -1.96 1.91
N LEU A 162 -0.52 -0.98 1.78
CA LEU A 162 -0.83 0.38 1.34
C LEU A 162 -0.29 0.57 -0.07
N LEU A 163 -1.16 0.88 -1.03
CA LEU A 163 -0.81 1.06 -2.44
C LEU A 163 -1.16 2.48 -2.89
N ASP A 164 -0.15 3.27 -3.21
CA ASP A 164 -0.35 4.65 -3.65
C ASP A 164 -0.40 4.70 -5.18
N GLU A 165 -1.60 4.90 -5.72
CA GLU A 165 -1.92 4.96 -7.15
C GLU A 165 -1.33 3.80 -7.99
N PRO A 166 -1.59 2.53 -7.64
CA PRO A 166 -0.95 1.38 -8.29
C PRO A 166 -1.33 1.22 -9.76
N PHE A 167 -2.45 1.81 -10.19
CA PHE A 167 -2.97 1.69 -11.57
C PHE A 167 -2.51 2.81 -12.51
N THR A 168 -1.89 3.87 -11.99
CA THR A 168 -1.46 5.02 -12.82
C THR A 168 -0.36 4.60 -13.79
N GLY A 169 -0.59 4.85 -15.09
CA GLY A 169 0.39 4.57 -16.15
C GLY A 169 0.62 3.10 -16.47
N VAL A 170 -0.32 2.21 -16.12
CA VAL A 170 -0.32 0.82 -16.56
C VAL A 170 -1.37 0.59 -17.64
N ASP A 171 -1.17 -0.44 -18.48
CA ASP A 171 -2.16 -0.90 -19.45
C ASP A 171 -3.27 -1.68 -18.75
N VAL A 172 -4.43 -1.82 -19.46
CA VAL A 172 -5.64 -2.49 -18.95
C VAL A 172 -5.34 -3.92 -18.46
N LYS A 173 -4.52 -4.68 -19.19
CA LYS A 173 -4.19 -6.05 -18.83
C LYS A 173 -3.39 -6.11 -17.52
N THR A 174 -2.46 -5.18 -17.34
CA THR A 174 -1.68 -5.07 -16.08
C THR A 174 -2.58 -4.65 -14.92
N GLU A 175 -3.53 -3.72 -15.14
CA GLU A 175 -4.51 -3.31 -14.14
C GLU A 175 -5.37 -4.52 -13.69
N GLU A 176 -5.91 -5.30 -14.64
CA GLU A 176 -6.69 -6.51 -14.33
C GLU A 176 -5.88 -7.53 -13.53
N GLN A 177 -4.61 -7.74 -13.87
CA GLN A 177 -3.72 -8.64 -13.12
C GLN A 177 -3.48 -8.16 -11.69
N ILE A 178 -3.25 -6.86 -11.50
CA ILE A 178 -3.10 -6.28 -10.16
C ILE A 178 -4.40 -6.45 -9.37
N MET A 179 -5.56 -6.14 -9.96
CA MET A 179 -6.85 -6.30 -9.30
C MET A 179 -7.15 -7.75 -8.91
N ALA A 180 -6.83 -8.73 -9.78
CA ALA A 180 -6.98 -10.14 -9.47
C ALA A 180 -6.15 -10.53 -8.24
N LEU A 181 -4.89 -10.09 -8.20
CA LEU A 181 -4.00 -10.34 -7.07
C LEU A 181 -4.52 -9.69 -5.77
N LEU A 182 -5.04 -8.45 -5.82
CA LEU A 182 -5.61 -7.80 -4.64
C LEU A 182 -6.84 -8.56 -4.11
N ARG A 183 -7.66 -9.15 -4.98
CA ARG A 183 -8.78 -10.01 -4.57
C ARG A 183 -8.30 -11.29 -3.87
N GLU A 184 -7.26 -11.96 -4.40
CA GLU A 184 -6.64 -13.10 -3.72
C GLU A 184 -6.16 -12.72 -2.32
N MET A 185 -5.45 -11.60 -2.19
CA MET A 185 -4.96 -11.11 -0.90
C MET A 185 -6.09 -10.77 0.07
N ARG A 186 -7.23 -10.27 -0.42
CA ARG A 186 -8.43 -10.07 0.39
C ARG A 186 -8.96 -11.40 0.94
N GLU A 187 -9.01 -12.45 0.11
CA GLU A 187 -9.42 -13.80 0.54
C GLU A 187 -8.43 -14.40 1.57
N GLU A 188 -7.18 -13.97 1.54
CA GLU A 188 -6.15 -14.26 2.56
C GLU A 188 -6.32 -13.43 3.86
N ASP A 189 -7.45 -12.73 4.02
CA ASP A 189 -7.77 -11.88 5.19
C ASP A 189 -6.84 -10.65 5.36
N LYS A 190 -6.18 -10.19 4.29
CA LYS A 190 -5.34 -8.98 4.30
C LYS A 190 -6.20 -7.71 4.32
N ILE A 191 -5.64 -6.63 4.85
CA ILE A 191 -6.21 -5.28 4.79
C ILE A 191 -5.50 -4.53 3.68
N ILE A 192 -6.22 -4.10 2.67
CA ILE A 192 -5.65 -3.41 1.51
C ILE A 192 -6.24 -2.02 1.40
N LEU A 193 -5.38 -0.99 1.41
CA LEU A 193 -5.77 0.40 1.19
C LEU A 193 -5.11 0.90 -0.09
N VAL A 194 -5.93 1.24 -1.08
CA VAL A 194 -5.49 1.67 -2.42
C VAL A 194 -5.87 3.12 -2.64
N SER A 195 -4.92 4.02 -2.85
CA SER A 195 -5.27 5.37 -3.30
C SER A 195 -5.60 5.37 -4.79
N THR A 196 -6.58 6.16 -5.15
CA THR A 196 -6.96 6.39 -6.55
C THR A 196 -7.66 7.75 -6.70
N HIS A 197 -7.50 8.35 -7.87
CA HIS A 197 -8.30 9.50 -8.29
C HIS A 197 -9.42 9.10 -9.28
N ASN A 198 -9.45 7.84 -9.73
CA ASN A 198 -10.47 7.31 -10.63
C ASN A 198 -11.65 6.72 -9.84
N LEU A 199 -12.68 7.55 -9.63
CA LEU A 199 -13.91 7.14 -8.95
C LEU A 199 -14.68 6.04 -9.68
N GLY A 200 -14.64 6.02 -11.02
CA GLY A 200 -15.42 5.09 -11.84
C GLY A 200 -15.03 3.63 -11.69
N SER A 201 -13.76 3.34 -11.38
CA SER A 201 -13.28 1.97 -11.20
C SER A 201 -13.50 1.43 -9.77
N VAL A 202 -13.63 2.30 -8.76
CA VAL A 202 -13.73 1.91 -7.35
C VAL A 202 -14.85 0.88 -7.07
N PRO A 203 -16.10 1.04 -7.57
CA PRO A 203 -17.16 0.08 -7.28
C PRO A 203 -16.92 -1.33 -7.85
N GLN A 204 -16.01 -1.45 -8.83
CA GLN A 204 -15.75 -2.73 -9.51
C GLN A 204 -14.82 -3.65 -8.72
N PHE A 205 -13.96 -3.09 -7.85
CA PHE A 205 -12.95 -3.89 -7.15
C PHE A 205 -12.79 -3.59 -5.65
N CYS A 206 -13.35 -2.49 -5.14
CA CYS A 206 -13.26 -2.12 -3.74
C CYS A 206 -14.55 -2.42 -2.98
N ASP A 207 -14.42 -3.04 -1.81
CA ASP A 207 -15.53 -3.32 -0.89
C ASP A 207 -15.94 -2.05 -0.14
N ARG A 208 -14.97 -1.19 0.12
CA ARG A 208 -15.10 0.02 0.94
C ARG A 208 -14.43 1.21 0.28
N ALA A 209 -14.79 2.40 0.75
CA ALA A 209 -14.14 3.64 0.34
C ALA A 209 -13.96 4.58 1.54
N VAL A 210 -12.91 5.40 1.47
CA VAL A 210 -12.64 6.55 2.34
C VAL A 210 -12.46 7.75 1.43
N LEU A 211 -13.34 8.73 1.55
CA LEU A 211 -13.24 9.99 0.82
C LEU A 211 -12.48 10.99 1.68
N ILE A 212 -11.38 11.52 1.15
CA ILE A 212 -10.53 12.47 1.87
C ILE A 212 -10.34 13.78 1.10
N ASN A 213 -10.45 14.88 1.83
CA ASN A 213 -10.01 16.21 1.40
C ASN A 213 -9.54 16.98 2.65
N GLU A 214 -8.23 16.84 2.96
CA GLU A 214 -7.58 17.28 4.20
C GLU A 214 -8.18 16.68 5.49
N THR A 215 -9.44 16.27 5.45
CA THR A 215 -10.13 15.48 6.47
C THR A 215 -10.90 14.34 5.83
N VAL A 216 -11.39 13.37 6.62
CA VAL A 216 -12.25 12.29 6.12
C VAL A 216 -13.68 12.81 5.98
N LEU A 217 -14.14 12.96 4.75
CA LEU A 217 -15.50 13.43 4.45
C LEU A 217 -16.53 12.30 4.57
N ALA A 218 -16.16 11.08 4.17
CA ALA A 218 -17.01 9.89 4.29
C ALA A 218 -16.16 8.63 4.37
N SER A 219 -16.62 7.62 5.10
CA SER A 219 -16.01 6.30 5.15
C SER A 219 -17.06 5.21 5.34
N GLY A 220 -16.89 4.06 4.67
CA GLY A 220 -17.87 2.96 4.76
C GLY A 220 -17.78 2.00 3.60
N THR A 221 -18.88 1.26 3.37
CA THR A 221 -19.02 0.46 2.15
C THR A 221 -19.02 1.37 0.92
N THR A 222 -18.52 0.89 -0.21
CA THR A 222 -18.45 1.65 -1.45
C THR A 222 -19.79 2.24 -1.82
N ALA A 223 -20.90 1.45 -1.75
CA ALA A 223 -22.24 1.93 -2.03
C ALA A 223 -22.66 3.11 -1.14
N LYS A 224 -22.38 3.04 0.18
CA LYS A 224 -22.73 4.12 1.12
C LYS A 224 -21.97 5.40 0.83
N VAL A 225 -20.67 5.32 0.56
CA VAL A 225 -19.82 6.49 0.29
C VAL A 225 -20.20 7.14 -1.03
N PHE A 226 -20.49 6.36 -2.07
CA PHE A 226 -20.91 6.92 -3.37
C PHE A 226 -22.29 7.57 -3.32
N LEU A 227 -23.22 7.04 -2.54
CA LEU A 227 -24.51 7.72 -2.32
C LEU A 227 -24.35 9.08 -1.65
N SER A 228 -23.37 9.25 -0.76
CA SER A 228 -23.11 10.54 -0.11
C SER A 228 -22.48 11.59 -1.03
N LEU A 229 -22.03 11.22 -2.22
CA LEU A 229 -21.49 12.16 -3.24
C LEU A 229 -22.60 12.72 -4.14
N ILE A 230 -23.80 12.15 -4.11
CA ILE A 230 -24.94 12.54 -4.98
C ILE A 230 -25.88 13.52 -4.25
N HIS A 231 -25.72 13.64 -2.94
CA HIS A 231 -26.47 14.56 -2.08
C HIS A 231 -25.57 15.66 -1.54
#